data_136311ce42b836f2bf575fe08baa49f6
#
_entry.id   136311ce42b836f2bf575fe08baa49f6
#
_cell.length_a   1.000
_cell.length_b   1.000
_cell.length_c   1.000
_cell.angle_alpha   90.00
_cell.angle_beta   90.00
_cell.angle_gamma   90.00
#
_symmetry.space_group_name_H-M   'P 1'
#
loop_
_entity.id
_entity.type
_entity.pdbx_description
1 polymer ?
#
loop_
_entity_poly.entity_id
_entity_poly.type
_entity_poly.pdbx_seq_one_letter_code
_entity_poly.pdbx_strand_id
1 'polypeptide(L)'
;MFKLQAKTAGETPSRGPLTRLEGDRLAVVSEDSREITSPQPHPRQVGNRPGGFLSADATEALLASGEITNEREDAQGRTIVTVSDGKRRIDAVFAKRENKETYPDLAAYRLDRLLELDMVPVTVKRGLGRHEGSLQFLPPKLMNEQERSEDGRGGSANCPLPQQWSAMYVFDVLVANEGRIPERITYDTADWQLILLGHDRAFGNGKDRPRHLQGVQLEVGDGWKKALNALTDDVIEREFDGILDKRRRAALAARRDALLAD
;
A
#
# COMPACT_ATOMS: atom_id res chain seq x y z
N MET A 1 21.25 -20.07 -14.06
CA MET A 1 22.25 -19.30 -14.84
C MET A 1 21.65 -19.02 -16.22
N PHE A 2 20.89 -17.94 -16.36
CA PHE A 2 20.30 -17.55 -17.65
C PHE A 2 21.03 -16.32 -18.18
N LYS A 3 21.77 -16.50 -19.26
CA LYS A 3 22.39 -15.42 -20.03
C LYS A 3 21.31 -14.79 -20.92
N LEU A 4 21.01 -13.52 -20.70
CA LEU A 4 20.29 -12.69 -21.67
C LEU A 4 21.31 -12.23 -22.74
N GLN A 5 21.14 -12.71 -23.95
CA GLN A 5 21.85 -12.20 -25.14
C GLN A 5 21.19 -10.86 -25.55
N ALA A 6 22.05 -9.84 -25.65
CA ALA A 6 21.68 -8.54 -26.19
C ALA A 6 21.39 -8.65 -27.68
N LYS A 7 20.24 -8.14 -28.13
CA LYS A 7 19.96 -7.82 -29.54
C LYS A 7 20.01 -6.32 -29.71
N THR A 8 20.79 -5.90 -30.67
CA THR A 8 21.16 -4.53 -31.02
C THR A 8 20.02 -3.75 -31.68
N ALA A 9 20.02 -2.44 -31.40
CA ALA A 9 19.52 -1.28 -32.11
C ALA A 9 18.08 -0.83 -31.93
N GLY A 10 17.91 0.33 -31.27
CA GLY A 10 16.98 1.39 -31.60
C GLY A 10 15.67 1.41 -30.85
N GLU A 11 15.71 1.49 -29.53
CA GLU A 11 14.75 2.18 -28.66
C GLU A 11 15.20 1.90 -27.23
N THR A 12 15.51 2.96 -26.50
CA THR A 12 15.84 2.85 -25.07
C THR A 12 14.55 2.52 -24.33
N PRO A 13 14.35 1.31 -23.80
CA PRO A 13 13.23 1.06 -22.92
C PRO A 13 13.45 1.87 -21.64
N SER A 14 12.43 2.63 -21.23
CA SER A 14 12.42 3.28 -19.94
C SER A 14 12.58 2.18 -18.87
N ARG A 15 13.76 2.13 -18.25
CA ARG A 15 14.04 1.17 -17.19
C ARG A 15 13.23 1.57 -15.97
N GLY A 16 12.18 0.80 -15.66
CA GLY A 16 11.62 0.79 -14.31
C GLY A 16 12.70 0.34 -13.32
N PRO A 17 12.50 0.54 -12.01
CA PRO A 17 13.45 0.12 -10.99
C PRO A 17 13.74 -1.38 -11.19
N LEU A 18 15.01 -1.71 -11.37
CA LEU A 18 15.45 -3.11 -11.48
C LEU A 18 15.29 -3.74 -10.10
N THR A 19 14.27 -4.55 -9.93
CA THR A 19 14.17 -5.46 -8.78
C THR A 19 14.92 -6.73 -9.11
N ARG A 20 15.93 -7.04 -8.33
CA ARG A 20 16.64 -8.31 -8.39
C ARG A 20 16.27 -9.11 -7.16
N LEU A 21 15.73 -10.30 -7.37
CA LEU A 21 15.55 -11.29 -6.29
C LEU A 21 16.90 -12.01 -6.10
N GLU A 22 17.56 -11.80 -4.97
CA GLU A 22 18.66 -12.62 -4.49
C GLU A 22 18.18 -13.40 -3.27
N GLY A 23 17.78 -14.65 -3.49
CA GLY A 23 17.13 -15.47 -2.47
C GLY A 23 15.76 -14.88 -2.08
N ASP A 24 15.37 -15.00 -0.81
CA ASP A 24 14.10 -14.45 -0.29
C ASP A 24 14.11 -12.92 -0.05
N ARG A 25 15.00 -12.18 -0.72
CA ARG A 25 15.17 -10.73 -0.52
C ARG A 25 14.86 -9.96 -1.79
N LEU A 26 14.00 -8.96 -1.68
CA LEU A 26 13.86 -7.90 -2.66
C LEU A 26 15.08 -6.97 -2.54
N ALA A 27 15.98 -6.99 -3.54
CA ALA A 27 17.05 -6.00 -3.65
C ALA A 27 16.66 -4.97 -4.71
N VAL A 28 16.61 -3.70 -4.34
CA VAL A 28 16.46 -2.59 -5.27
C VAL A 28 17.84 -2.07 -5.60
N VAL A 29 18.23 -2.18 -6.85
CA VAL A 29 19.42 -1.51 -7.37
C VAL A 29 18.94 -0.25 -8.08
N SER A 30 19.00 0.91 -7.42
CA SER A 30 18.81 2.18 -8.09
C SER A 30 20.16 2.70 -8.56
N GLU A 31 20.37 2.81 -9.85
CA GLU A 31 21.55 3.47 -10.44
C GLU A 31 21.41 5.00 -10.53
N ASP A 32 20.31 5.58 -10.05
CA ASP A 32 20.07 7.02 -10.13
C ASP A 32 19.61 7.53 -8.75
N SER A 33 20.54 8.15 -8.03
CA SER A 33 20.29 8.92 -6.82
C SER A 33 19.53 10.20 -7.17
N ARG A 34 18.28 10.07 -7.59
CA ARG A 34 17.38 11.23 -7.72
C ARG A 34 16.66 11.40 -6.41
N GLU A 35 16.70 12.65 -5.93
CA GLU A 35 15.95 13.10 -4.76
C GLU A 35 14.53 12.56 -4.82
N ILE A 36 14.18 11.69 -3.86
CA ILE A 36 12.83 11.17 -3.71
C ILE A 36 12.00 12.34 -3.19
N THR A 37 11.50 13.16 -4.10
CA THR A 37 10.44 14.09 -3.75
C THR A 37 9.24 13.27 -3.30
N SER A 38 8.57 13.72 -2.23
CA SER A 38 7.26 13.19 -1.86
C SER A 38 6.44 13.00 -3.14
N PRO A 39 5.84 11.83 -3.39
CA PRO A 39 4.94 11.73 -4.51
C PRO A 39 3.96 12.87 -4.37
N GLN A 40 3.87 13.73 -5.40
CA GLN A 40 2.76 14.67 -5.46
C GLN A 40 1.51 13.83 -5.26
N PRO A 41 0.63 14.18 -4.33
CA PRO A 41 -0.60 13.43 -4.17
C PRO A 41 -1.28 13.42 -5.52
N HIS A 42 -1.23 12.29 -6.21
CA HIS A 42 -2.15 12.06 -7.29
C HIS A 42 -3.51 11.97 -6.61
N PRO A 43 -4.43 12.92 -6.87
CA PRO A 43 -5.76 12.79 -6.34
C PRO A 43 -6.32 11.48 -6.90
N ARG A 44 -6.21 10.42 -6.14
CA ARG A 44 -6.99 9.23 -6.38
C ARG A 44 -8.41 9.61 -6.09
N GLN A 45 -8.97 10.21 -7.05
CA GLN A 45 -10.39 10.17 -7.15
C GLN A 45 -10.74 8.70 -7.42
N VAL A 46 -10.83 7.91 -6.33
CA VAL A 46 -11.53 6.64 -6.34
C VAL A 46 -12.95 6.98 -6.75
N GLY A 47 -13.18 7.38 -7.97
CA GLY A 47 -14.49 7.80 -8.35
C GLY A 47 -14.63 8.69 -9.56
N ASN A 48 -13.57 9.26 -10.06
CA ASN A 48 -13.68 10.15 -11.24
C ASN A 48 -13.17 9.51 -12.53
N ARG A 49 -13.24 8.18 -12.62
CA ARG A 49 -12.96 7.46 -13.87
C ARG A 49 -14.22 7.42 -14.71
N PRO A 50 -14.11 7.55 -16.05
CA PRO A 50 -15.21 7.26 -16.94
C PRO A 50 -15.73 5.85 -16.67
N GLY A 51 -16.93 5.71 -16.14
CA GLY A 51 -17.52 4.42 -15.80
C GLY A 51 -18.17 4.34 -14.41
N GLY A 52 -18.26 5.43 -13.66
CA GLY A 52 -19.10 5.51 -12.45
C GLY A 52 -18.41 5.06 -11.15
N PHE A 53 -17.16 5.36 -10.97
CA PHE A 53 -16.44 5.13 -9.72
C PHE A 53 -16.86 6.11 -8.61
N LEU A 54 -16.76 5.65 -7.36
CA LEU A 54 -17.14 6.41 -6.18
C LEU A 54 -16.00 7.30 -5.70
N SER A 55 -16.30 8.45 -5.10
CA SER A 55 -15.33 9.19 -4.30
C SER A 55 -14.91 8.36 -3.07
N ALA A 56 -13.79 8.74 -2.43
CA ALA A 56 -13.36 8.08 -1.19
C ALA A 56 -14.47 8.07 -0.15
N ASP A 57 -15.12 9.21 0.09
CA ASP A 57 -16.24 9.33 1.06
C ASP A 57 -17.44 8.45 0.70
N ALA A 58 -17.79 8.39 -0.59
CA ALA A 58 -18.88 7.54 -1.05
C ALA A 58 -18.52 6.05 -0.95
N THR A 59 -17.24 5.70 -1.14
CA THR A 59 -16.73 4.34 -0.95
C THR A 59 -16.73 3.97 0.53
N GLU A 60 -16.28 4.86 1.42
CA GLU A 60 -16.35 4.65 2.87
C GLU A 60 -17.80 4.44 3.33
N ALA A 61 -18.72 5.31 2.90
CA ALA A 61 -20.13 5.18 3.25
C ALA A 61 -20.73 3.85 2.78
N LEU A 62 -20.41 3.44 1.53
CA LEU A 62 -20.89 2.17 0.98
C LEU A 62 -20.29 0.98 1.72
N LEU A 63 -18.99 0.96 1.98
CA LEU A 63 -18.33 -0.10 2.75
C LEU A 63 -18.88 -0.19 4.17
N ALA A 64 -19.14 0.96 4.81
CA ALA A 64 -19.61 1.01 6.19
C ALA A 64 -21.06 0.52 6.35
N SER A 65 -21.95 0.83 5.40
CA SER A 65 -23.40 0.64 5.57
C SER A 65 -24.12 -0.17 4.49
N GLY A 66 -23.46 -0.42 3.32
CA GLY A 66 -24.05 -1.19 2.23
C GLY A 66 -24.34 -2.64 2.61
N GLU A 67 -25.27 -3.28 1.95
CA GLU A 67 -25.59 -4.69 2.14
C GLU A 67 -24.46 -5.58 1.60
N ILE A 68 -24.04 -6.59 2.36
CA ILE A 68 -23.12 -7.63 1.88
C ILE A 68 -23.96 -8.68 1.14
N THR A 69 -23.83 -8.69 -0.17
CA THR A 69 -24.65 -9.51 -1.06
C THR A 69 -23.98 -10.79 -1.51
N ASN A 70 -22.67 -10.89 -1.35
CA ASN A 70 -21.90 -12.09 -1.71
C ASN A 70 -20.64 -12.20 -0.86
N GLU A 71 -20.22 -13.43 -0.61
CA GLU A 71 -18.96 -13.77 0.06
C GLU A 71 -18.28 -14.90 -0.73
N ARG A 72 -16.97 -14.77 -0.97
CA ARG A 72 -16.16 -15.79 -1.64
C ARG A 72 -14.71 -15.72 -1.14
N GLU A 73 -13.98 -16.78 -1.38
CA GLU A 73 -12.52 -16.81 -1.20
C GLU A 73 -11.84 -16.62 -2.56
N ASP A 74 -10.76 -15.84 -2.60
CA ASP A 74 -9.94 -15.69 -3.80
C ASP A 74 -8.80 -16.73 -3.84
N ALA A 75 -8.02 -16.72 -4.92
CA ALA A 75 -6.91 -17.64 -5.12
C ALA A 75 -5.77 -17.49 -4.07
N GLN A 76 -5.73 -16.37 -3.35
CA GLN A 76 -4.77 -16.11 -2.27
C GLN A 76 -5.34 -16.46 -0.89
N GLY A 77 -6.54 -17.04 -0.81
CA GLY A 77 -7.20 -17.38 0.46
C GLY A 77 -7.78 -16.18 1.21
N ARG A 78 -7.99 -15.04 0.53
CA ARG A 78 -8.60 -13.86 1.14
C ARG A 78 -10.11 -13.93 1.03
N THR A 79 -10.80 -13.54 2.09
CA THR A 79 -12.26 -13.40 2.07
C THR A 79 -12.64 -12.12 1.31
N ILE A 80 -13.27 -12.27 0.17
CA ILE A 80 -13.80 -11.18 -0.65
C ILE A 80 -15.30 -11.10 -0.45
N VAL A 81 -15.80 -9.90 -0.17
CA VAL A 81 -17.23 -9.63 -0.09
C VAL A 81 -17.65 -8.62 -1.13
N THR A 82 -18.87 -8.75 -1.63
CA THR A 82 -19.49 -7.73 -2.48
C THR A 82 -20.45 -6.91 -1.65
N VAL A 83 -20.25 -5.58 -1.64
CA VAL A 83 -21.08 -4.62 -0.91
C VAL A 83 -21.92 -3.80 -1.88
N SER A 84 -23.20 -3.62 -1.60
CA SER A 84 -24.16 -2.94 -2.46
C SER A 84 -25.08 -2.00 -1.70
N ASP A 85 -25.50 -0.91 -2.33
CA ASP A 85 -26.58 -0.02 -1.89
C ASP A 85 -27.83 -0.13 -2.77
N GLY A 86 -27.91 -1.19 -3.58
CA GLY A 86 -28.97 -1.42 -4.56
C GLY A 86 -28.75 -0.72 -5.91
N LYS A 87 -27.92 0.33 -5.96
CA LYS A 87 -27.57 1.06 -7.19
C LYS A 87 -26.12 0.80 -7.61
N ARG A 88 -25.25 0.67 -6.62
CA ARG A 88 -23.80 0.53 -6.80
C ARG A 88 -23.33 -0.75 -6.13
N ARG A 89 -22.27 -1.33 -6.66
CA ARG A 89 -21.69 -2.56 -6.14
C ARG A 89 -20.17 -2.46 -6.21
N ILE A 90 -19.51 -2.82 -5.12
CA ILE A 90 -18.04 -2.87 -5.04
C ILE A 90 -17.62 -4.15 -4.34
N ASP A 91 -16.44 -4.64 -4.67
CA ASP A 91 -15.79 -5.72 -3.94
C ASP A 91 -14.86 -5.15 -2.86
N ALA A 92 -14.73 -5.89 -1.76
CA ALA A 92 -13.85 -5.55 -0.66
C ALA A 92 -13.21 -6.80 -0.07
N VAL A 93 -11.98 -6.66 0.41
CA VAL A 93 -11.30 -7.69 1.20
C VAL A 93 -11.75 -7.54 2.65
N PHE A 94 -12.24 -8.63 3.25
CA PHE A 94 -12.49 -8.69 4.67
C PHE A 94 -11.25 -9.22 5.39
N ALA A 95 -10.70 -8.40 6.29
CA ALA A 95 -9.63 -8.80 7.19
C ALA A 95 -10.20 -8.98 8.60
N LYS A 96 -10.24 -10.25 9.06
CA LYS A 96 -10.68 -10.58 10.40
C LYS A 96 -9.71 -10.02 11.44
N ARG A 97 -10.24 -9.39 12.48
CA ARG A 97 -9.45 -8.92 13.62
C ARG A 97 -8.94 -10.10 14.45
N GLU A 98 -7.63 -10.30 14.47
CA GLU A 98 -7.00 -11.36 15.27
C GLU A 98 -6.83 -10.96 16.74
N ASN A 99 -6.44 -9.71 16.98
CA ASN A 99 -6.20 -9.15 18.31
C ASN A 99 -7.27 -8.10 18.66
N LYS A 100 -7.69 -8.05 19.93
CA LYS A 100 -8.74 -7.12 20.38
C LYS A 100 -8.42 -5.62 20.21
N GLU A 101 -7.18 -5.29 19.90
CA GLU A 101 -6.68 -3.91 19.92
C GLU A 101 -6.03 -3.47 18.61
N THR A 102 -6.16 -4.24 17.50
CA THR A 102 -5.50 -3.89 16.25
C THR A 102 -6.35 -4.13 15.01
N TYR A 103 -6.30 -3.15 14.10
CA TYR A 103 -6.85 -3.20 12.75
C TYR A 103 -5.77 -2.71 11.77
N PRO A 104 -4.80 -3.58 11.37
CA PRO A 104 -3.63 -3.14 10.61
C PRO A 104 -3.97 -2.48 9.27
N ASP A 105 -4.91 -3.04 8.50
CA ASP A 105 -5.30 -2.46 7.21
C ASP A 105 -6.00 -1.10 7.38
N LEU A 106 -6.84 -0.95 8.44
CA LEU A 106 -7.45 0.33 8.77
C LEU A 106 -6.40 1.35 9.23
N ALA A 107 -5.41 0.91 10.02
CA ALA A 107 -4.31 1.77 10.43
C ALA A 107 -3.47 2.24 9.23
N ALA A 108 -3.19 1.33 8.27
CA ALA A 108 -2.48 1.66 7.05
C ALA A 108 -3.26 2.71 6.22
N TYR A 109 -4.55 2.51 6.02
CA TYR A 109 -5.40 3.49 5.32
C TYR A 109 -5.42 4.85 6.04
N ARG A 110 -5.59 4.87 7.37
CA ARG A 110 -5.57 6.12 8.15
C ARG A 110 -4.24 6.85 8.02
N LEU A 111 -3.13 6.12 8.09
CA LEU A 111 -1.79 6.68 7.93
C LEU A 111 -1.56 7.21 6.52
N ASP A 112 -1.95 6.46 5.50
CA ASP A 112 -1.89 6.87 4.10
C ASP A 112 -2.61 8.22 3.87
N ARG A 113 -3.79 8.38 4.47
CA ARG A 113 -4.56 9.64 4.40
C ARG A 113 -3.84 10.81 5.11
N LEU A 114 -3.23 10.56 6.27
CA LEU A 114 -2.45 11.56 7.01
C LEU A 114 -1.19 11.99 6.28
N LEU A 115 -0.58 11.08 5.52
CA LEU A 115 0.62 11.33 4.71
C LEU A 115 0.29 11.79 3.28
N GLU A 116 -0.99 11.85 2.90
CA GLU A 116 -1.45 12.24 1.57
C GLU A 116 -0.84 11.40 0.43
N LEU A 117 -0.59 10.09 0.67
CA LEU A 117 0.03 9.20 -0.31
C LEU A 117 -0.96 8.67 -1.34
N ASP A 118 -2.20 8.43 -0.92
CA ASP A 118 -3.30 7.91 -1.73
C ASP A 118 -2.99 6.56 -2.43
N MET A 119 -2.24 5.69 -1.74
CA MET A 119 -1.81 4.37 -2.21
C MET A 119 -2.57 3.22 -1.53
N VAL A 120 -3.07 3.42 -0.31
CA VAL A 120 -3.85 2.41 0.41
C VAL A 120 -5.33 2.59 0.13
N PRO A 121 -6.04 1.55 -0.36
CA PRO A 121 -7.47 1.65 -0.64
C PRO A 121 -8.30 1.96 0.59
N VAL A 122 -9.44 2.61 0.35
CA VAL A 122 -10.43 2.94 1.39
C VAL A 122 -10.71 1.72 2.24
N THR A 123 -10.57 1.89 3.55
CA THR A 123 -10.75 0.82 4.54
C THR A 123 -11.61 1.31 5.69
N VAL A 124 -12.60 0.52 6.06
CA VAL A 124 -13.51 0.82 7.19
C VAL A 124 -13.50 -0.30 8.21
N LYS A 125 -13.78 0.05 9.47
CA LYS A 125 -14.06 -0.95 10.51
C LYS A 125 -15.44 -1.54 10.28
N ARG A 126 -15.51 -2.85 10.05
CA ARG A 126 -16.79 -3.54 9.87
C ARG A 126 -16.65 -5.03 10.17
N GLY A 127 -17.66 -5.61 10.80
CA GLY A 127 -17.75 -7.04 11.03
C GLY A 127 -18.36 -7.79 9.85
N LEU A 128 -18.06 -9.09 9.78
CA LEU A 128 -18.67 -10.07 8.88
C LEU A 128 -19.18 -11.24 9.70
N GLY A 129 -20.49 -11.46 9.69
CA GLY A 129 -21.13 -12.43 10.59
C GLY A 129 -20.81 -12.12 12.06
N ARG A 130 -20.20 -13.09 12.76
CA ARG A 130 -19.78 -12.95 14.17
C ARG A 130 -18.36 -12.40 14.36
N HIS A 131 -17.66 -12.14 13.27
CA HIS A 131 -16.27 -11.71 13.31
C HIS A 131 -16.16 -10.20 13.18
N GLU A 132 -15.42 -9.58 14.09
CA GLU A 132 -15.00 -8.19 13.93
C GLU A 132 -13.82 -8.11 12.98
N GLY A 133 -13.71 -7.01 12.23
CA GLY A 133 -12.65 -6.83 11.26
C GLY A 133 -12.71 -5.50 10.55
N SER A 134 -12.07 -5.45 9.39
CA SER A 134 -12.10 -4.34 8.47
C SER A 134 -12.52 -4.80 7.07
N LEU A 135 -13.15 -3.90 6.32
CA LEU A 135 -13.37 -4.04 4.89
C LEU A 135 -12.50 -3.04 4.16
N GLN A 136 -11.64 -3.53 3.28
CA GLN A 136 -10.80 -2.73 2.40
C GLN A 136 -11.31 -2.83 0.96
N PHE A 137 -11.57 -1.70 0.32
CA PHE A 137 -11.96 -1.65 -1.09
C PHE A 137 -10.98 -2.43 -1.97
N LEU A 138 -11.49 -3.28 -2.84
CA LEU A 138 -10.71 -4.03 -3.82
C LEU A 138 -10.94 -3.45 -5.22
N PRO A 139 -9.97 -2.72 -5.79
CA PRO A 139 -10.07 -2.22 -7.15
C PRO A 139 -10.24 -3.37 -8.16
N PRO A 140 -11.05 -3.18 -9.23
CA PRO A 140 -11.44 -4.28 -10.11
C PRO A 140 -10.36 -4.74 -11.10
N LYS A 141 -9.29 -3.97 -11.29
CA LYS A 141 -8.29 -4.23 -12.33
C LYS A 141 -6.88 -4.20 -11.75
N LEU A 142 -6.60 -5.14 -10.89
CA LEU A 142 -5.29 -5.28 -10.28
C LEU A 142 -4.42 -6.29 -11.04
N MET A 143 -3.12 -6.03 -11.04
CA MET A 143 -2.06 -6.93 -11.48
C MET A 143 -0.95 -6.86 -10.44
N ASN A 144 -0.38 -7.99 -10.05
CA ASN A 144 0.74 -7.98 -9.12
C ASN A 144 2.09 -7.86 -9.87
N GLU A 145 3.17 -7.60 -9.13
CA GLU A 145 4.50 -7.40 -9.69
C GLU A 145 5.05 -8.65 -10.35
N GLN A 146 4.74 -9.83 -9.84
CA GLN A 146 5.15 -11.07 -10.47
C GLN A 146 4.52 -11.21 -11.85
N GLU A 147 3.20 -11.09 -11.96
CA GLU A 147 2.46 -11.11 -13.23
C GLU A 147 2.95 -10.03 -14.19
N ARG A 148 3.17 -8.81 -13.66
CA ARG A 148 3.68 -7.69 -14.46
C ARG A 148 5.06 -8.00 -15.06
N SER A 149 5.93 -8.58 -14.26
CA SER A 149 7.30 -8.94 -14.68
C SER A 149 7.33 -10.08 -15.69
N GLU A 150 6.51 -11.10 -15.48
CA GLU A 150 6.37 -12.26 -16.39
C GLU A 150 5.80 -11.85 -17.75
N ASP A 151 4.79 -10.97 -17.75
CA ASP A 151 4.15 -10.46 -18.96
C ASP A 151 4.95 -9.36 -19.66
N GLY A 152 5.99 -8.82 -19.03
CA GLY A 152 6.76 -7.68 -19.55
C GLY A 152 5.92 -6.41 -19.72
N ARG A 153 4.86 -6.24 -18.93
CA ARG A 153 3.88 -5.15 -19.04
C ARG A 153 4.20 -3.99 -18.11
N GLY A 154 3.66 -2.82 -18.47
CA GLY A 154 3.73 -1.62 -17.62
C GLY A 154 4.98 -0.80 -17.80
N GLY A 155 4.91 0.45 -17.33
CA GLY A 155 6.04 1.38 -17.41
C GLY A 155 6.06 2.19 -18.69
N SER A 156 5.01 2.99 -18.95
CA SER A 156 5.12 4.08 -19.92
C SER A 156 6.06 5.16 -19.38
N ALA A 157 6.71 5.92 -20.28
CA ALA A 157 7.61 7.02 -19.91
C ALA A 157 6.95 8.10 -19.00
N ASN A 158 5.64 8.11 -18.91
CA ASN A 158 4.85 9.04 -18.10
C ASN A 158 4.38 8.46 -16.76
N CYS A 159 4.74 7.21 -16.44
CA CYS A 159 4.34 6.59 -15.18
C CYS A 159 5.44 6.78 -14.12
N PRO A 160 5.17 7.45 -12.98
CA PRO A 160 6.17 7.68 -11.93
C PRO A 160 6.39 6.44 -11.05
N LEU A 161 6.58 5.26 -11.65
CA LEU A 161 6.81 4.02 -10.92
C LEU A 161 7.98 4.09 -9.92
N PRO A 162 9.16 4.65 -10.28
CA PRO A 162 10.26 4.74 -9.31
C PRO A 162 9.89 5.52 -8.05
N GLN A 163 9.17 6.62 -8.20
CA GLN A 163 8.70 7.43 -7.07
C GLN A 163 7.67 6.69 -6.23
N GLN A 164 6.76 5.95 -6.86
CA GLN A 164 5.76 5.13 -6.15
C GLN A 164 6.42 3.98 -5.37
N TRP A 165 7.43 3.33 -5.95
CA TRP A 165 8.19 2.29 -5.27
C TRP A 165 8.95 2.85 -4.06
N SER A 166 9.59 4.00 -4.23
CA SER A 166 10.28 4.68 -3.13
C SER A 166 9.31 5.05 -2.01
N ALA A 167 8.13 5.57 -2.36
CA ALA A 167 7.09 5.88 -1.39
C ALA A 167 6.60 4.62 -0.66
N MET A 168 6.41 3.50 -1.37
CA MET A 168 6.05 2.22 -0.78
C MET A 168 7.09 1.75 0.24
N TYR A 169 8.39 1.86 -0.07
CA TYR A 169 9.44 1.44 0.87
C TYR A 169 9.49 2.30 2.12
N VAL A 170 9.41 3.62 2.00
CA VAL A 170 9.34 4.50 3.18
C VAL A 170 8.08 4.18 4.00
N PHE A 171 6.94 3.97 3.35
CA PHE A 171 5.71 3.57 4.01
C PHE A 171 5.85 2.22 4.70
N ASP A 172 6.40 1.19 4.04
CA ASP A 172 6.59 -0.14 4.62
C ASP A 172 7.56 -0.12 5.82
N VAL A 173 8.59 0.74 5.82
CA VAL A 173 9.43 0.96 7.01
C VAL A 173 8.61 1.60 8.12
N LEU A 174 7.83 2.64 7.83
CA LEU A 174 7.05 3.37 8.82
C LEU A 174 6.01 2.46 9.51
N VAL A 175 5.34 1.60 8.74
CA VAL A 175 4.35 0.65 9.29
C VAL A 175 4.96 -0.69 9.73
N ALA A 176 6.26 -0.90 9.53
CA ALA A 176 6.96 -2.19 9.74
C ALA A 176 6.25 -3.36 9.06
N ASN A 177 6.02 -3.26 7.75
CA ASN A 177 5.33 -4.30 6.99
C ASN A 177 6.29 -5.44 6.60
N GLU A 178 6.19 -6.58 7.27
CA GLU A 178 6.98 -7.79 6.97
C GLU A 178 6.41 -8.64 5.82
N GLY A 179 5.33 -8.20 5.22
CA GLY A 179 4.57 -9.00 4.25
C GLY A 179 4.77 -8.63 2.79
N ARG A 180 5.66 -7.68 2.44
CA ARG A 180 5.82 -7.20 1.08
C ARG A 180 6.68 -8.15 0.24
N ILE A 181 6.01 -8.90 -0.63
CA ILE A 181 6.61 -9.79 -1.64
C ILE A 181 6.05 -9.41 -3.02
N PRO A 182 6.66 -9.81 -4.15
CA PRO A 182 6.21 -9.43 -5.50
C PRO A 182 4.73 -9.71 -5.76
N GLU A 183 4.19 -10.80 -5.25
CA GLU A 183 2.78 -11.19 -5.37
C GLU A 183 1.83 -10.25 -4.60
N ARG A 184 2.37 -9.48 -3.65
CA ARG A 184 1.65 -8.51 -2.83
C ARG A 184 1.94 -7.05 -3.18
N ILE A 185 2.73 -6.81 -4.22
CA ILE A 185 2.90 -5.49 -4.82
C ILE A 185 1.93 -5.42 -5.99
N THR A 186 0.89 -4.62 -5.87
CA THR A 186 -0.19 -4.58 -6.85
C THR A 186 -0.29 -3.22 -7.53
N TYR A 187 -0.71 -3.24 -8.78
CA TYR A 187 -0.93 -2.06 -9.61
C TYR A 187 -2.38 -2.05 -10.11
N ASP A 188 -2.98 -0.87 -10.16
CA ASP A 188 -4.15 -0.67 -10.99
C ASP A 188 -3.71 -0.60 -12.44
N THR A 189 -4.17 -1.54 -13.28
CA THR A 189 -3.75 -1.63 -14.69
C THR A 189 -4.28 -0.53 -15.58
N ALA A 190 -5.16 0.34 -15.06
CA ALA A 190 -5.69 1.47 -15.82
C ALA A 190 -4.72 2.65 -15.91
N ASP A 191 -3.90 2.86 -14.87
CA ASP A 191 -2.96 3.99 -14.78
C ASP A 191 -1.60 3.61 -14.19
N TRP A 192 -1.38 2.34 -13.90
CA TRP A 192 -0.16 1.81 -13.29
C TRP A 192 0.18 2.41 -11.94
N GLN A 193 -0.84 2.77 -11.19
CA GLN A 193 -0.64 3.24 -9.84
C GLN A 193 -0.48 2.05 -8.89
N LEU A 194 0.51 2.13 -7.99
CA LEU A 194 0.68 1.17 -6.90
C LEU A 194 -0.51 1.22 -5.96
N ILE A 195 -1.02 0.03 -5.64
CA ILE A 195 -2.09 -0.20 -4.69
C ILE A 195 -1.52 -1.02 -3.54
N LEU A 196 -1.43 -0.42 -2.37
CA LEU A 196 -0.89 -1.08 -1.19
C LEU A 196 -1.98 -1.86 -0.45
N LEU A 197 -2.05 -3.15 -0.72
CA LEU A 197 -2.90 -4.11 -0.02
C LEU A 197 -2.06 -4.98 0.94
N GLY A 198 -2.72 -5.68 1.88
CA GLY A 198 -2.10 -6.72 2.69
C GLY A 198 -1.18 -6.18 3.78
N HIS A 199 -1.72 -5.42 4.72
CA HIS A 199 -1.01 -4.93 5.91
C HIS A 199 -1.22 -5.82 7.14
N ASP A 200 -1.68 -7.06 6.95
CA ASP A 200 -1.90 -8.05 8.00
C ASP A 200 -0.66 -8.28 8.89
N ARG A 201 0.54 -8.10 8.33
CA ARG A 201 1.83 -8.23 9.03
C ARG A 201 2.50 -6.90 9.37
N ALA A 202 1.75 -5.81 9.31
CA ALA A 202 2.24 -4.47 9.63
C ALA A 202 1.96 -4.09 11.09
N PHE A 203 2.50 -2.95 11.51
CA PHE A 203 2.33 -2.36 12.84
C PHE A 203 2.76 -3.28 14.00
N GLY A 204 3.82 -4.04 13.80
CA GLY A 204 4.47 -4.76 14.89
C GLY A 204 5.03 -3.81 15.97
N ASN A 205 5.35 -4.38 17.15
CA ASN A 205 5.94 -3.62 18.27
C ASN A 205 7.44 -3.33 18.08
N GLY A 206 8.06 -3.91 17.03
CA GLY A 206 9.46 -3.69 16.68
C GLY A 206 9.70 -2.27 16.16
N LYS A 207 10.94 -1.79 16.36
CA LYS A 207 11.40 -0.49 15.85
C LYS A 207 12.29 -0.65 14.62
N ASP A 208 12.71 -1.88 14.35
CA ASP A 208 13.62 -2.20 13.26
C ASP A 208 12.91 -2.12 11.91
N ARG A 209 13.71 -1.90 10.87
CA ARG A 209 13.22 -1.98 9.48
C ARG A 209 12.76 -3.40 9.14
N PRO A 210 11.73 -3.56 8.30
CA PRO A 210 11.34 -4.86 7.76
C PRO A 210 12.53 -5.59 7.13
N ARG A 211 12.54 -6.92 7.21
CA ARG A 211 13.67 -7.74 6.76
C ARG A 211 14.08 -7.47 5.32
N HIS A 212 13.11 -7.31 4.43
CA HIS A 212 13.35 -7.05 3.00
C HIS A 212 13.93 -5.63 2.73
N LEU A 213 13.87 -4.72 3.72
CA LEU A 213 14.40 -3.36 3.64
C LEU A 213 15.63 -3.13 4.54
N GLN A 214 16.15 -4.17 5.19
CA GLN A 214 17.40 -4.09 5.94
C GLN A 214 18.58 -3.83 4.98
N GLY A 215 19.34 -2.78 5.25
CA GLY A 215 20.48 -2.37 4.42
C GLY A 215 20.10 -1.64 3.13
N VAL A 216 18.82 -1.39 2.88
CA VAL A 216 18.38 -0.52 1.78
C VAL A 216 18.57 0.94 2.21
N GLN A 217 19.30 1.71 1.40
CA GLN A 217 19.40 3.15 1.62
C GLN A 217 18.11 3.81 1.14
N LEU A 218 17.43 4.48 2.05
CA LEU A 218 16.20 5.23 1.75
C LEU A 218 16.55 6.71 1.81
N GLU A 219 16.18 7.43 0.77
CA GLU A 219 16.27 8.89 0.77
C GLU A 219 14.93 9.48 1.20
N VAL A 220 14.91 10.12 2.36
CA VAL A 220 13.75 10.81 2.90
C VAL A 220 13.85 12.29 2.52
N GLY A 221 13.27 12.64 1.37
CA GLY A 221 13.27 14.01 0.86
C GLY A 221 12.39 14.97 1.68
N ASP A 222 12.47 16.27 1.37
CA ASP A 222 11.80 17.33 2.12
C ASP A 222 10.28 17.15 2.26
N GLY A 223 9.63 16.62 1.24
CA GLY A 223 8.20 16.29 1.28
C GLY A 223 7.87 15.26 2.35
N TRP A 224 8.65 14.17 2.40
CA TRP A 224 8.55 13.16 3.43
C TRP A 224 8.84 13.71 4.81
N LYS A 225 9.94 14.48 4.96
CA LYS A 225 10.30 15.12 6.24
C LYS A 225 9.17 16.02 6.73
N LYS A 226 8.55 16.79 5.87
CA LYS A 226 7.39 17.63 6.20
C LYS A 226 6.20 16.78 6.68
N ALA A 227 5.84 15.71 5.96
CA ALA A 227 4.72 14.84 6.31
C ALA A 227 4.99 14.08 7.63
N LEU A 228 6.20 13.55 7.80
CA LEU A 228 6.59 12.85 9.02
C LEU A 228 6.64 13.79 10.25
N ASN A 229 7.10 15.04 10.10
CA ASN A 229 7.05 16.04 11.18
C ASN A 229 5.62 16.43 11.56
N ALA A 230 4.68 16.43 10.61
CA ALA A 230 3.26 16.66 10.90
C ALA A 230 2.60 15.49 11.63
N LEU A 231 3.17 14.29 11.54
CA LEU A 231 2.71 13.10 12.25
C LEU A 231 3.25 13.10 13.70
N THR A 232 2.87 14.09 14.50
CA THR A 232 3.31 14.22 15.90
C THR A 232 2.79 13.09 16.79
N ASP A 233 3.35 12.95 18.00
CA ASP A 233 2.87 11.95 18.97
C ASP A 233 1.38 12.16 19.30
N ASP A 234 0.94 13.41 19.47
CA ASP A 234 -0.46 13.74 19.71
C ASP A 234 -1.36 13.34 18.54
N VAL A 235 -0.88 13.51 17.29
CA VAL A 235 -1.60 13.04 16.09
C VAL A 235 -1.68 11.52 16.10
N ILE A 236 -0.58 10.83 16.38
CA ILE A 236 -0.54 9.36 16.45
C ILE A 236 -1.50 8.86 17.55
N GLU A 237 -1.43 9.43 18.75
CA GLU A 237 -2.32 9.03 19.85
C GLU A 237 -3.80 9.24 19.47
N ARG A 238 -4.17 10.40 18.94
CA ARG A 238 -5.54 10.72 18.60
C ARG A 238 -6.08 9.89 17.44
N GLU A 239 -5.32 9.78 16.35
CA GLU A 239 -5.80 9.18 15.10
C GLU A 239 -5.79 7.64 15.14
N PHE A 240 -4.95 7.03 15.97
CA PHE A 240 -4.84 5.58 16.06
C PHE A 240 -5.41 4.99 17.35
N ASP A 241 -6.05 5.81 18.21
CA ASP A 241 -6.78 5.29 19.35
C ASP A 241 -7.93 4.36 18.91
N GLY A 242 -8.06 3.22 19.59
CA GLY A 242 -9.02 2.17 19.21
C GLY A 242 -8.73 1.45 17.88
N ILE A 243 -7.60 1.77 17.21
CA ILE A 243 -7.12 1.13 15.98
C ILE A 243 -5.83 0.36 16.25
N LEU A 244 -4.90 0.98 16.98
CA LEU A 244 -3.63 0.38 17.42
C LEU A 244 -3.51 0.50 18.95
N ASP A 245 -2.99 -0.53 19.60
CA ASP A 245 -2.66 -0.46 21.02
C ASP A 245 -1.50 0.54 21.30
N LYS A 246 -1.34 0.89 22.58
CA LYS A 246 -0.32 1.87 23.00
C LYS A 246 1.11 1.50 22.58
N ARG A 247 1.45 0.19 22.59
CA ARG A 247 2.81 -0.25 22.24
C ARG A 247 3.07 -0.07 20.75
N ARG A 248 2.07 -0.34 19.90
CA ARG A 248 2.16 -0.17 18.47
C ARG A 248 2.19 1.31 18.07
N ARG A 249 1.42 2.17 18.75
CA ARG A 249 1.51 3.63 18.56
C ARG A 249 2.92 4.16 18.90
N ALA A 250 3.46 3.74 20.03
CA ALA A 250 4.83 4.12 20.41
C ALA A 250 5.90 3.59 19.44
N ALA A 251 5.71 2.38 18.88
CA ALA A 251 6.61 1.84 17.87
C ALA A 251 6.51 2.60 16.54
N LEU A 252 5.30 3.01 16.14
CA LEU A 252 5.09 3.88 14.97
C LEU A 252 5.81 5.22 15.12
N ALA A 253 5.66 5.88 16.28
CA ALA A 253 6.38 7.12 16.59
C ALA A 253 7.90 6.95 16.51
N ALA A 254 8.44 5.87 17.09
CA ALA A 254 9.86 5.61 17.06
C ALA A 254 10.42 5.35 15.64
N ARG A 255 9.65 4.70 14.75
CA ARG A 255 10.03 4.50 13.35
C ARG A 255 9.96 5.79 12.54
N ARG A 256 8.95 6.65 12.80
CA ARG A 256 8.89 8.02 12.25
C ARG A 256 10.16 8.80 12.62
N ASP A 257 10.56 8.79 13.88
CA ASP A 257 11.75 9.52 14.35
C ASP A 257 13.03 8.98 13.71
N ALA A 258 13.13 7.66 13.54
CA ALA A 258 14.25 7.04 12.85
C ALA A 258 14.34 7.47 11.38
N LEU A 259 13.20 7.54 10.67
CA LEU A 259 13.16 8.03 9.28
C LEU A 259 13.47 9.52 9.15
N LEU A 260 13.21 10.32 10.19
CA LEU A 260 13.58 11.76 10.22
C LEU A 260 15.07 11.96 10.48
N ALA A 261 15.75 10.98 11.06
CA ALA A 261 17.16 11.01 11.36
C ALA A 261 18.05 10.47 10.20
N ASP A 262 17.46 9.76 9.25
CA ASP A 262 18.11 9.29 8.01
C ASP A 262 18.31 10.48 7.03
#